data_f16b8489fd975afb72df8508b6c60a3e
#
_entry.id   f16b8489fd975afb72df8508b6c60a3e
#
_cell.length_a   1.000
_cell.length_b   1.000
_cell.length_c   1.000
_cell.angle_alpha   90.00
_cell.angle_beta   90.00
_cell.angle_gamma   90.00
#
_symmetry.space_group_name_H-M   'P 1'
#
loop_
_entity.id
_entity.type
_entity.pdbx_description
1 polymer ?
#
loop_
_entity_poly.entity_id
_entity_poly.type
_entity_poly.pdbx_seq_one_letter_code
_entity_poly.pdbx_strand_id
1 'polypeptide(L)'
;ANHSHRPGKPTLTRLAERFRDFRERFASPHRLIRRADWETTLFLLGIFVVVGSLGATGAIGAFTGWFTDVVGGSMLRAYVLTIVASVALSAFIDNVPFVLAMLPVMQGVAMSIGTHPFPLYAALLIGASVGGNITPIGASANIVAYRWIEEKAKEPITFLGYVRYGLPFTLVAVGAAAVFGWYVWSP
;
A
#
# COMPACT_ATOMS: atom_id res chain seq x y z
N ALA A 1 1.35 -62.45 7.01
CA ALA A 1 1.55 -61.01 7.02
C ALA A 1 0.18 -60.34 7.22
N ASN A 2 -0.08 -59.90 8.45
CA ASN A 2 -1.36 -59.33 8.87
C ASN A 2 -1.26 -57.81 8.87
N HIS A 3 -1.70 -57.15 7.80
CA HIS A 3 -1.85 -55.71 7.76
C HIS A 3 -3.14 -55.32 8.51
N SER A 4 -3.01 -55.04 9.80
CA SER A 4 -4.09 -54.46 10.60
C SER A 4 -4.40 -53.03 10.10
N HIS A 5 -5.46 -52.91 9.34
CA HIS A 5 -6.06 -51.64 8.94
C HIS A 5 -6.63 -50.99 10.20
N ARG A 6 -5.92 -50.01 10.79
CA ARG A 6 -6.46 -49.18 11.88
C ARG A 6 -7.55 -48.28 11.29
N PRO A 7 -8.80 -48.37 11.77
CA PRO A 7 -9.87 -47.49 11.31
C PRO A 7 -9.48 -46.03 11.63
N GLY A 8 -9.52 -45.18 10.62
CA GLY A 8 -9.24 -43.74 10.79
C GLY A 8 -10.23 -43.15 11.77
N LYS A 9 -9.74 -42.30 12.69
CA LYS A 9 -10.58 -41.60 13.66
C LYS A 9 -11.75 -40.90 12.93
N PRO A 10 -12.97 -40.93 13.50
CA PRO A 10 -14.14 -40.28 12.90
C PRO A 10 -13.91 -38.78 12.67
N THR A 11 -14.51 -38.25 11.63
CA THR A 11 -14.30 -36.87 11.16
C THR A 11 -14.51 -35.81 12.27
N LEU A 12 -15.46 -36.04 13.16
CA LEU A 12 -15.76 -35.16 14.30
C LEU A 12 -14.61 -35.14 15.31
N THR A 13 -13.92 -36.24 15.54
CA THR A 13 -12.75 -36.30 16.46
C THR A 13 -11.57 -35.52 15.88
N ARG A 14 -11.35 -35.63 14.56
CA ARG A 14 -10.30 -34.80 13.89
C ARG A 14 -10.63 -33.32 13.88
N LEU A 15 -11.90 -32.96 13.74
CA LEU A 15 -12.34 -31.56 13.85
C LEU A 15 -12.12 -31.03 15.26
N ALA A 16 -12.51 -31.77 16.27
CA ALA A 16 -12.33 -31.40 17.68
C ALA A 16 -10.84 -31.27 18.06
N GLU A 17 -9.98 -32.19 17.56
CA GLU A 17 -8.52 -32.08 17.72
C GLU A 17 -7.97 -30.80 17.06
N ARG A 18 -8.39 -30.50 15.83
CA ARG A 18 -7.98 -29.27 15.12
C ARG A 18 -8.45 -27.98 15.83
N PHE A 19 -9.69 -27.98 16.36
CA PHE A 19 -10.20 -26.84 17.14
C PHE A 19 -9.48 -26.70 18.48
N ARG A 20 -9.12 -27.80 19.13
CA ARG A 20 -8.33 -27.77 20.37
C ARG A 20 -6.92 -27.25 20.11
N ASP A 21 -6.22 -27.76 19.08
CA ASP A 21 -4.90 -27.29 18.65
C ASP A 21 -4.93 -25.80 18.26
N PHE A 22 -5.98 -25.36 17.55
CA PHE A 22 -6.20 -23.95 17.24
C PHE A 22 -6.35 -23.13 18.52
N ARG A 23 -7.20 -23.56 19.45
CA ARG A 23 -7.42 -22.87 20.71
C ARG A 23 -6.15 -22.83 21.57
N GLU A 24 -5.38 -23.91 21.63
CA GLU A 24 -4.11 -23.96 22.37
C GLU A 24 -3.02 -23.07 21.73
N ARG A 25 -3.02 -22.95 20.40
CA ARG A 25 -2.14 -22.05 19.67
C ARG A 25 -2.44 -20.56 19.91
N PHE A 26 -3.71 -20.23 20.09
CA PHE A 26 -4.17 -18.82 20.23
C PHE A 26 -4.60 -18.46 21.67
N ALA A 27 -4.68 -19.41 22.60
CA ALA A 27 -5.22 -19.20 23.95
C ALA A 27 -4.24 -18.56 24.94
N SER A 28 -2.96 -18.38 24.62
CA SER A 28 -2.05 -17.68 25.53
C SER A 28 -1.69 -16.29 24.98
N PRO A 29 -2.14 -15.20 25.63
CA PRO A 29 -1.80 -13.82 25.24
C PRO A 29 -0.30 -13.61 25.05
N HIS A 30 0.51 -14.27 25.87
CA HIS A 30 1.96 -14.21 25.84
C HIS A 30 2.56 -14.78 24.54
N ARG A 31 1.95 -15.83 23.94
CA ARG A 31 2.40 -16.39 22.66
C ARG A 31 1.99 -15.52 21.49
N LEU A 32 0.82 -14.88 21.57
CA LEU A 32 0.36 -13.91 20.56
C LEU A 32 1.29 -12.69 20.54
N ILE A 33 1.62 -12.14 21.68
CA ILE A 33 2.55 -11.00 21.82
C ILE A 33 3.94 -11.35 21.25
N ARG A 34 4.46 -12.55 21.52
CA ARG A 34 5.76 -13.00 20.99
C ARG A 34 5.76 -13.28 19.48
N ARG A 35 4.59 -13.54 18.89
CA ARG A 35 4.42 -13.79 17.45
C ARG A 35 3.94 -12.56 16.68
N ALA A 36 3.58 -11.50 17.39
CA ALA A 36 3.23 -10.24 16.77
C ALA A 36 4.45 -9.69 15.99
N ASP A 37 4.21 -9.20 14.81
CA ASP A 37 5.21 -8.50 14.02
C ASP A 37 5.42 -7.10 14.63
N TRP A 38 6.30 -7.05 15.63
CA TRP A 38 6.62 -5.81 16.32
C TRP A 38 7.36 -4.82 15.43
N GLU A 39 8.11 -5.30 14.45
CA GLU A 39 8.84 -4.46 13.52
C GLU A 39 7.87 -3.64 12.69
N THR A 40 6.90 -4.28 12.03
CA THR A 40 5.85 -3.58 11.30
C THR A 40 4.98 -2.71 12.21
N THR A 41 4.66 -3.18 13.42
CA THR A 41 3.84 -2.41 14.37
C THR A 41 4.53 -1.12 14.80
N LEU A 42 5.81 -1.19 15.18
CA LEU A 42 6.59 -0.02 15.59
C LEU A 42 6.85 0.92 14.40
N PHE A 43 7.08 0.37 13.22
CA PHE A 43 7.19 1.14 11.99
C PHE A 43 5.92 1.96 11.71
N LEU A 44 4.75 1.34 11.76
CA LEU A 44 3.47 2.04 11.57
C LEU A 44 3.22 3.09 12.66
N LEU A 45 3.51 2.75 13.93
CA LEU A 45 3.41 3.71 15.03
C LEU A 45 4.31 4.93 14.79
N GLY A 46 5.55 4.70 14.34
CA GLY A 46 6.48 5.78 13.99
C GLY A 46 5.92 6.67 12.88
N ILE A 47 5.33 6.09 11.84
CA ILE A 47 4.69 6.86 10.76
C ILE A 47 3.54 7.72 11.31
N PHE A 48 2.67 7.18 12.16
CA PHE A 48 1.58 7.96 12.76
C PHE A 48 2.09 9.13 13.60
N VAL A 49 3.20 8.94 14.34
CA VAL A 49 3.83 10.03 15.11
C VAL A 49 4.36 11.11 14.17
N VAL A 50 5.05 10.73 13.08
CA VAL A 50 5.57 11.68 12.09
C VAL A 50 4.44 12.44 11.41
N VAL A 51 3.40 11.76 10.92
CA VAL A 51 2.25 12.41 10.27
C VAL A 51 1.50 13.30 11.26
N GLY A 52 1.32 12.87 12.50
CA GLY A 52 0.74 13.68 13.57
C GLY A 52 1.56 14.94 13.85
N SER A 53 2.89 14.82 13.86
CA SER A 53 3.80 15.97 14.05
C SER A 53 3.73 16.96 12.88
N LEU A 54 3.65 16.48 11.64
CA LEU A 54 3.45 17.33 10.46
C LEU A 54 2.10 18.07 10.51
N GLY A 55 1.06 17.43 11.04
CA GLY A 55 -0.23 18.08 11.30
C GLY A 55 -0.12 19.17 12.36
N ALA A 56 0.54 18.88 13.48
CA ALA A 56 0.70 19.80 14.60
C ALA A 56 1.56 21.04 14.26
N THR A 57 2.55 20.89 13.39
CA THR A 57 3.40 22.00 12.90
C THR A 57 2.74 22.87 11.82
N GLY A 58 1.54 22.48 11.35
CA GLY A 58 0.87 23.19 10.25
C GLY A 58 1.43 22.86 8.84
N ALA A 59 2.42 21.98 8.74
CA ALA A 59 3.05 21.62 7.46
C ALA A 59 2.04 21.01 6.47
N ILE A 60 1.13 20.17 6.97
CA ILE A 60 0.04 19.61 6.14
C ILE A 60 -0.86 20.72 5.61
N GLY A 61 -1.23 21.69 6.44
CA GLY A 61 -2.06 22.84 6.04
C GLY A 61 -1.38 23.71 4.99
N ALA A 62 -0.09 24.04 5.19
CA ALA A 62 0.70 24.83 4.24
C ALA A 62 0.80 24.12 2.88
N PHE A 63 1.07 22.81 2.88
CA PHE A 63 1.14 22.01 1.64
C PHE A 63 -0.23 21.92 0.95
N THR A 64 -1.31 21.74 1.73
CA THR A 64 -2.68 21.72 1.21
C THR A 64 -3.02 23.06 0.52
N GLY A 65 -2.69 24.20 1.15
CA GLY A 65 -2.90 25.53 0.56
C GLY A 65 -2.16 25.69 -0.76
N TRP A 66 -0.86 25.42 -0.75
CA TRP A 66 -0.05 25.45 -1.96
C TRP A 66 -0.60 24.57 -3.08
N PHE A 67 -0.95 23.33 -2.76
CA PHE A 67 -1.50 22.39 -3.76
C PHE A 67 -2.86 22.86 -4.29
N THR A 68 -3.72 23.43 -3.44
CA THR A 68 -5.01 24.01 -3.85
C THR A 68 -4.82 25.18 -4.82
N ASP A 69 -3.84 26.04 -4.57
CA ASP A 69 -3.50 27.14 -5.46
C ASP A 69 -3.04 26.64 -6.84
N VAL A 70 -2.17 25.62 -6.87
CA VAL A 70 -1.72 24.98 -8.12
C VAL A 70 -2.88 24.34 -8.90
N VAL A 71 -3.81 23.73 -8.20
CA VAL A 71 -5.01 23.10 -8.79
C VAL A 71 -5.99 24.14 -9.35
N GLY A 72 -6.06 25.34 -8.73
CA GLY A 72 -6.89 26.44 -9.18
C GLY A 72 -8.39 26.10 -9.23
N GLY A 73 -8.89 25.36 -8.23
CA GLY A 73 -10.31 25.04 -8.09
C GLY A 73 -10.87 23.97 -9.05
N SER A 74 -10.05 23.38 -9.91
CA SER A 74 -10.50 22.38 -10.88
C SER A 74 -10.32 20.98 -10.35
N MET A 75 -11.42 20.23 -10.21
CA MET A 75 -11.40 18.83 -9.76
C MET A 75 -10.58 17.94 -10.68
N LEU A 76 -10.70 18.11 -12.00
CA LEU A 76 -9.91 17.32 -12.96
C LEU A 76 -8.41 17.57 -12.79
N ARG A 77 -8.00 18.82 -12.61
CA ARG A 77 -6.58 19.15 -12.35
C ARG A 77 -6.11 18.55 -11.03
N ALA A 78 -6.92 18.62 -9.97
CA ALA A 78 -6.62 18.01 -8.69
C ALA A 78 -6.41 16.49 -8.85
N TYR A 79 -7.32 15.83 -9.52
CA TYR A 79 -7.28 14.39 -9.77
C TYR A 79 -6.02 13.98 -10.54
N VAL A 80 -5.76 14.61 -11.68
CA VAL A 80 -4.60 14.28 -12.53
C VAL A 80 -3.29 14.58 -11.82
N LEU A 81 -3.16 15.75 -11.18
CA LEU A 81 -1.94 16.12 -10.47
C LEU A 81 -1.69 15.20 -9.26
N THR A 82 -2.74 14.79 -8.56
CA THR A 82 -2.62 13.80 -7.47
C THR A 82 -2.07 12.48 -7.98
N ILE A 83 -2.58 11.96 -9.11
CA ILE A 83 -2.08 10.72 -9.71
C ILE A 83 -0.61 10.88 -10.10
N VAL A 84 -0.27 11.91 -10.86
CA VAL A 84 1.09 12.12 -11.36
C VAL A 84 2.09 12.28 -10.22
N ALA A 85 1.76 13.11 -9.24
CA ALA A 85 2.61 13.31 -8.06
C ALA A 85 2.74 12.02 -7.25
N SER A 86 1.65 11.27 -7.08
CA SER A 86 1.65 10.01 -6.32
C SER A 86 2.49 8.94 -7.02
N VAL A 87 2.39 8.81 -8.33
CA VAL A 87 3.23 7.89 -9.13
C VAL A 87 4.70 8.25 -8.99
N ALA A 88 5.05 9.53 -9.16
CA ALA A 88 6.44 9.98 -9.12
C ALA A 88 7.06 9.78 -7.72
N LEU A 89 6.34 10.12 -6.65
CA LEU A 89 6.83 10.00 -5.29
C LEU A 89 6.87 8.54 -4.83
N SER A 90 5.84 7.75 -5.14
CA SER A 90 5.77 6.34 -4.77
C SER A 90 6.81 5.46 -5.47
N ALA A 91 7.40 5.93 -6.57
CA ALA A 91 8.54 5.26 -7.18
C ALA A 91 9.76 5.16 -6.25
N PHE A 92 9.85 6.01 -5.21
CA PHE A 92 10.99 6.11 -4.29
C PHE A 92 10.61 6.01 -2.81
N ILE A 93 9.33 6.23 -2.48
CA ILE A 93 8.81 6.21 -1.11
C ILE A 93 7.82 5.06 -1.00
N ASP A 94 7.94 4.26 0.06
CA ASP A 94 7.00 3.17 0.33
C ASP A 94 5.55 3.69 0.39
N ASN A 95 4.63 2.93 -0.19
CA ASN A 95 3.24 3.32 -0.41
C ASN A 95 2.51 3.67 0.89
N VAL A 96 2.73 2.90 1.97
CA VAL A 96 1.97 3.06 3.21
C VAL A 96 2.24 4.41 3.88
N PRO A 97 3.51 4.78 4.20
CA PRO A 97 3.79 6.09 4.79
C PRO A 97 3.35 7.25 3.91
N PHE A 98 3.56 7.14 2.60
CA PHE A 98 3.18 8.17 1.65
C PHE A 98 1.67 8.42 1.64
N VAL A 99 0.86 7.35 1.52
CA VAL A 99 -0.61 7.46 1.52
C VAL A 99 -1.10 8.05 2.83
N LEU A 100 -0.60 7.58 3.98
CA LEU A 100 -1.02 8.08 5.29
C LEU A 100 -0.73 9.58 5.47
N ALA A 101 0.41 10.05 4.97
CA ALA A 101 0.76 11.47 5.03
C ALA A 101 -0.11 12.34 4.10
N MET A 102 -0.50 11.80 2.94
CA MET A 102 -1.22 12.55 1.91
C MET A 102 -2.74 12.53 2.07
N LEU A 103 -3.32 11.56 2.81
CA LEU A 103 -4.78 11.50 3.02
C LEU A 103 -5.36 12.81 3.58
N PRO A 104 -4.82 13.42 4.67
CA PRO A 104 -5.34 14.68 5.18
C PRO A 104 -5.15 15.85 4.21
N VAL A 105 -4.11 15.83 3.38
CA VAL A 105 -3.90 16.82 2.32
C VAL A 105 -5.02 16.73 1.28
N MET A 106 -5.31 15.53 0.79
CA MET A 106 -6.38 15.31 -0.20
C MET A 106 -7.75 15.69 0.34
N GLN A 107 -7.99 15.43 1.62
CA GLN A 107 -9.21 15.89 2.29
C GLN A 107 -9.31 17.42 2.30
N GLY A 108 -8.24 18.10 2.70
CA GLY A 108 -8.21 19.56 2.73
C GLY A 108 -8.39 20.20 1.36
N VAL A 109 -7.75 19.63 0.31
CA VAL A 109 -7.92 20.07 -1.07
C VAL A 109 -9.38 19.90 -1.53
N ALA A 110 -9.99 18.74 -1.28
CA ALA A 110 -11.37 18.48 -1.64
C ALA A 110 -12.34 19.48 -0.97
N MET A 111 -12.13 19.75 0.31
CA MET A 111 -12.91 20.76 1.05
C MET A 111 -12.73 22.17 0.47
N SER A 112 -11.52 22.55 0.09
CA SER A 112 -11.21 23.85 -0.46
C SER A 112 -11.85 24.09 -1.84
N ILE A 113 -11.98 23.06 -2.66
CA ILE A 113 -12.64 23.15 -3.97
C ILE A 113 -14.14 22.79 -3.92
N GLY A 114 -14.69 22.50 -2.73
CA GLY A 114 -16.12 22.24 -2.53
C GLY A 114 -16.61 20.90 -3.09
N THR A 115 -15.75 19.87 -3.08
CA THR A 115 -16.10 18.55 -3.62
C THR A 115 -15.94 17.44 -2.57
N HIS A 116 -16.49 16.25 -2.88
CA HIS A 116 -16.29 15.07 -2.04
C HIS A 116 -14.84 14.57 -2.18
N PRO A 117 -14.15 14.16 -1.09
CA PRO A 117 -12.73 13.77 -1.13
C PRO A 117 -12.46 12.43 -1.80
N PHE A 118 -13.48 11.58 -2.00
CA PHE A 118 -13.32 10.21 -2.48
C PHE A 118 -12.58 10.09 -3.81
N PRO A 119 -12.85 10.92 -4.85
CA PRO A 119 -12.11 10.84 -6.10
C PRO A 119 -10.61 11.15 -5.92
N LEU A 120 -10.25 12.08 -5.02
CA LEU A 120 -8.84 12.37 -4.73
C LEU A 120 -8.17 11.26 -3.92
N TYR A 121 -8.91 10.60 -3.02
CA TYR A 121 -8.41 9.39 -2.35
C TYR A 121 -8.17 8.25 -3.34
N ALA A 122 -9.09 8.04 -4.29
CA ALA A 122 -8.91 7.06 -5.34
C ALA A 122 -7.69 7.39 -6.22
N ALA A 123 -7.52 8.65 -6.62
CA ALA A 123 -6.35 9.14 -7.35
C ALA A 123 -5.03 8.88 -6.61
N LEU A 124 -5.00 9.22 -5.31
CA LEU A 124 -3.85 8.96 -4.44
C LEU A 124 -3.51 7.47 -4.37
N LEU A 125 -4.51 6.61 -4.15
CA LEU A 125 -4.32 5.17 -4.03
C LEU A 125 -3.88 4.53 -5.35
N ILE A 126 -4.46 4.93 -6.49
CA ILE A 126 -4.05 4.47 -7.81
C ILE A 126 -2.58 4.82 -8.05
N GLY A 127 -2.23 6.10 -7.86
CA GLY A 127 -0.88 6.58 -8.08
C GLY A 127 0.15 5.94 -7.15
N ALA A 128 -0.16 5.88 -5.85
CA ALA A 128 0.73 5.31 -4.85
C ALA A 128 0.95 3.80 -5.05
N SER A 129 -0.14 3.03 -5.22
CA SER A 129 -0.04 1.57 -5.30
C SER A 129 0.66 1.07 -6.56
N VAL A 130 0.42 1.72 -7.68
CA VAL A 130 1.00 1.28 -8.97
C VAL A 130 2.33 1.96 -9.24
N GLY A 131 2.51 3.21 -8.79
CA GLY A 131 3.75 3.98 -8.95
C GLY A 131 4.98 3.32 -8.35
N GLY A 132 4.81 2.63 -7.22
CA GLY A 132 5.87 1.85 -6.58
C GLY A 132 6.51 0.78 -7.46
N ASN A 133 5.84 0.36 -8.55
CA ASN A 133 6.38 -0.64 -9.47
C ASN A 133 7.39 -0.08 -10.48
N ILE A 134 7.58 1.23 -10.55
CA ILE A 134 8.56 1.85 -11.47
C ILE A 134 9.98 1.47 -11.09
N THR A 135 10.28 1.45 -9.78
CA THR A 135 11.63 1.16 -9.30
C THR A 135 11.65 -0.06 -8.37
N PRO A 136 12.80 -0.75 -8.23
CA PRO A 136 12.90 -1.86 -7.30
C PRO A 136 12.77 -1.43 -5.84
N ILE A 137 12.98 -0.15 -5.51
CA ILE A 137 12.91 0.41 -4.15
C ILE A 137 11.58 1.06 -3.81
N GLY A 138 10.68 1.23 -4.78
CA GLY A 138 9.38 1.87 -4.59
C GLY A 138 8.39 1.07 -3.73
N ALA A 139 8.64 -0.22 -3.52
CA ALA A 139 7.89 -1.05 -2.59
C ALA A 139 8.79 -2.14 -2.02
N SER A 140 8.63 -2.45 -0.73
CA SER A 140 9.38 -3.52 -0.06
C SER A 140 9.23 -4.88 -0.73
N ALA A 141 8.04 -5.19 -1.27
CA ALA A 141 7.78 -6.41 -2.04
C ALA A 141 8.65 -6.51 -3.30
N ASN A 142 8.93 -5.39 -3.98
CA ASN A 142 9.77 -5.36 -5.18
C ASN A 142 11.22 -5.73 -4.85
N ILE A 143 11.75 -5.29 -3.69
CA ILE A 143 13.09 -5.63 -3.24
C ILE A 143 13.23 -7.14 -3.05
N VAL A 144 12.23 -7.78 -2.45
CA VAL A 144 12.21 -9.23 -2.23
C VAL A 144 12.13 -9.97 -3.57
N ALA A 145 11.21 -9.55 -4.45
CA ALA A 145 11.07 -10.15 -5.78
C ALA A 145 12.34 -9.99 -6.62
N TYR A 146 12.94 -8.80 -6.61
CA TYR A 146 14.19 -8.49 -7.29
C TYR A 146 15.34 -9.44 -6.87
N ARG A 147 15.59 -9.57 -5.55
CA ARG A 147 16.60 -10.48 -5.02
C ARG A 147 16.32 -11.93 -5.39
N TRP A 148 15.09 -12.36 -5.30
CA TRP A 148 14.70 -13.73 -5.65
C TRP A 148 14.95 -14.04 -7.13
N ILE A 149 14.67 -13.09 -8.03
CA ILE A 149 14.92 -13.24 -9.46
C ILE A 149 16.42 -13.31 -9.73
N GLU A 150 17.25 -12.44 -9.12
CA GLU A 150 18.71 -12.49 -9.25
C GLU A 150 19.29 -13.84 -8.81
N GLU A 151 18.83 -14.38 -7.67
CA GLU A 151 19.25 -15.69 -7.19
C GLU A 151 18.89 -16.82 -8.16
N LYS A 152 17.70 -16.75 -8.80
CA LYS A 152 17.22 -17.78 -9.72
C LYS A 152 17.82 -17.67 -11.11
N ALA A 153 17.88 -16.48 -11.65
CA ALA A 153 18.43 -16.22 -12.99
C ALA A 153 19.95 -16.33 -13.01
N LYS A 154 20.63 -16.20 -11.86
CA LYS A 154 22.08 -16.10 -11.72
C LYS A 154 22.70 -14.96 -12.55
N GLU A 155 21.90 -13.97 -12.87
CA GLU A 155 22.30 -12.77 -13.61
C GLU A 155 21.89 -11.53 -12.81
N PRO A 156 22.76 -10.51 -12.71
CA PRO A 156 22.42 -9.27 -12.04
C PRO A 156 21.39 -8.48 -12.87
N ILE A 157 20.30 -8.09 -12.23
CA ILE A 157 19.34 -7.18 -12.83
C ILE A 157 19.82 -5.74 -12.52
N THR A 158 20.02 -4.92 -13.53
CA THR A 158 20.36 -3.52 -13.30
C THR A 158 19.13 -2.70 -12.90
N PHE A 159 19.32 -1.64 -12.11
CA PHE A 159 18.25 -0.69 -11.76
C PHE A 159 17.50 -0.19 -13.01
N LEU A 160 18.25 0.21 -14.02
CA LEU A 160 17.68 0.69 -15.28
C LEU A 160 16.95 -0.42 -16.06
N GLY A 161 17.43 -1.66 -15.97
CA GLY A 161 16.77 -2.83 -16.52
C GLY A 161 15.38 -3.03 -15.90
N TYR A 162 15.28 -2.89 -14.57
CA TYR A 162 13.99 -2.96 -13.87
C TYR A 162 13.04 -1.83 -14.31
N VAL A 163 13.52 -0.58 -14.30
CA VAL A 163 12.73 0.60 -14.69
C VAL A 163 12.22 0.50 -16.13
N ARG A 164 13.01 -0.08 -17.04
CA ARG A 164 12.63 -0.27 -18.45
C ARG A 164 11.33 -1.08 -18.62
N TYR A 165 11.07 -2.03 -17.72
CA TYR A 165 9.83 -2.82 -17.70
C TYR A 165 8.77 -2.24 -16.78
N GLY A 166 9.18 -1.74 -15.60
CA GLY A 166 8.29 -1.17 -14.60
C GLY A 166 7.58 0.10 -15.06
N LEU A 167 8.28 0.99 -15.75
CA LEU A 167 7.72 2.26 -16.20
C LEU A 167 6.58 2.10 -17.22
N PRO A 168 6.74 1.37 -18.35
CA PRO A 168 5.63 1.21 -19.31
C PRO A 168 4.45 0.45 -18.69
N PHE A 169 4.70 -0.57 -17.90
CA PHE A 169 3.65 -1.26 -17.15
C PHE A 169 2.85 -0.29 -16.27
N THR A 170 3.55 0.52 -15.48
CA THR A 170 2.93 1.50 -14.58
C THR A 170 2.12 2.53 -15.35
N LEU A 171 2.65 3.07 -16.45
CA LEU A 171 1.93 4.06 -17.25
C LEU A 171 0.62 3.52 -17.82
N VAL A 172 0.63 2.30 -18.34
CA VAL A 172 -0.59 1.67 -18.88
C VAL A 172 -1.58 1.37 -17.77
N ALA A 173 -1.12 0.77 -16.67
CA ALA A 173 -1.98 0.38 -15.55
C ALA A 173 -2.60 1.61 -14.85
N VAL A 174 -1.79 2.65 -14.59
CA VAL A 174 -2.27 3.91 -14.01
C VAL A 174 -3.22 4.61 -14.97
N GLY A 175 -2.89 4.68 -16.26
CA GLY A 175 -3.76 5.30 -17.28
C GLY A 175 -5.14 4.64 -17.33
N ALA A 176 -5.19 3.32 -17.38
CA ALA A 176 -6.44 2.57 -17.38
C ALA A 176 -7.24 2.78 -16.08
N ALA A 177 -6.58 2.67 -14.92
CA ALA A 177 -7.21 2.89 -13.62
C ALA A 177 -7.67 4.34 -13.43
N ALA A 178 -6.91 5.32 -13.92
CA ALA A 178 -7.27 6.73 -13.85
C ALA A 178 -8.52 7.06 -14.69
N VAL A 179 -8.59 6.55 -15.92
CA VAL A 179 -9.76 6.75 -16.78
C VAL A 179 -10.99 6.08 -16.15
N PHE A 180 -10.86 4.84 -15.69
CA PHE A 180 -11.94 4.12 -15.02
C PHE A 180 -12.40 4.85 -13.74
N GLY A 181 -11.46 5.25 -12.90
CA GLY A 181 -11.73 5.96 -11.65
C GLY A 181 -12.40 7.32 -11.90
N TRP A 182 -11.96 8.04 -12.91
CA TRP A 182 -12.62 9.29 -13.29
C TRP A 182 -14.06 9.05 -13.75
N TYR A 183 -14.28 8.08 -14.63
CA TYR A 183 -15.63 7.77 -15.14
C TYR A 183 -16.61 7.34 -14.04
N VAL A 184 -16.12 6.58 -13.03
CA VAL A 184 -16.98 6.04 -11.96
C VAL A 184 -17.22 7.05 -10.85
N TRP A 185 -16.24 7.91 -10.53
CA TRP A 185 -16.24 8.74 -9.31
C TRP A 185 -16.13 10.25 -9.58
N SER A 186 -16.07 10.69 -10.85
CA SER A 186 -16.14 12.12 -11.12
C SER A 186 -17.54 12.66 -10.76
N PRO A 187 -17.62 13.90 -10.26
CA PRO A 187 -18.89 14.55 -9.95
C PRO A 187 -19.75 14.79 -11.19
#